data_9295c3eabc8fa758c9453baf665b1158
#
_entry.id   9295c3eabc8fa758c9453baf665b1158
#
_cell.length_a   1.000
_cell.length_b   1.000
_cell.length_c   1.000
_cell.angle_alpha   90.00
_cell.angle_beta   90.00
_cell.angle_gamma   90.00
#
_symmetry.space_group_name_H-M   'P 1'
#
loop_
_entity.id
_entity.type
_entity.pdbx_description
1 polymer ?
#
loop_
_entity_poly.entity_id
_entity_poly.type
_entity_poly.pdbx_seq_one_letter_code
_entity_poly.pdbx_strand_id
1 'polypeptide(L)'
;MSSLSTSPISKFTLFACLSVLLTGCGNAGNPGNPISGDGLPNPAPNVTQNWGDLPAGRNWGSTAGIDIDPNDGHIWAYERCGAGTFGGGTPINCDTNPVDPIFKFDRNTGAVLANFGGGVMMTPHGIHAAADGSVWVTDFATNSDGTKGQQVHNFSAEGELLMSLGTAGSAGS
;
A
#
# COMPACT_ATOMS: atom_id res chain seq x y z
N MET A 1 -82.65 20.22 44.87
CA MET A 1 -81.91 18.98 45.13
C MET A 1 -80.92 18.79 44.04
N SER A 2 -79.75 19.33 44.19
CA SER A 2 -78.66 19.21 43.13
C SER A 2 -77.41 18.76 43.89
N SER A 3 -76.95 17.61 43.45
CA SER A 3 -75.77 16.93 43.93
C SER A 3 -74.53 17.53 43.29
N LEU A 4 -73.63 18.00 44.10
CA LEU A 4 -72.30 18.45 43.69
C LEU A 4 -71.38 17.25 43.58
N SER A 5 -70.95 16.97 42.37
CA SER A 5 -69.94 15.96 42.08
C SER A 5 -68.52 16.60 42.12
N THR A 6 -67.71 16.16 43.05
CA THR A 6 -66.31 16.54 43.19
C THR A 6 -65.46 15.60 42.36
N SER A 7 -64.80 16.14 41.34
CA SER A 7 -63.80 15.40 40.59
C SER A 7 -62.45 15.34 41.31
N PRO A 8 -61.77 14.26 41.31
CA PRO A 8 -60.41 14.15 41.89
C PRO A 8 -59.37 14.76 40.95
N ILE A 9 -58.49 15.54 41.52
CA ILE A 9 -57.33 16.15 40.92
C ILE A 9 -56.32 15.04 40.51
N SER A 10 -56.14 14.85 39.25
CA SER A 10 -55.14 13.96 38.73
C SER A 10 -53.74 14.54 38.99
N LYS A 11 -52.95 13.82 39.76
CA LYS A 11 -51.52 14.13 39.96
C LYS A 11 -50.78 13.82 38.66
N PHE A 12 -50.41 14.85 37.91
CA PHE A 12 -49.44 14.72 36.84
C PHE A 12 -48.07 14.44 37.44
N THR A 13 -47.64 13.19 37.34
CA THR A 13 -46.27 12.81 37.61
C THR A 13 -45.44 13.22 36.41
N LEU A 14 -44.65 14.25 36.61
CA LEU A 14 -43.71 14.73 35.61
C LEU A 14 -42.58 13.69 35.50
N PHE A 15 -42.65 12.80 34.48
CA PHE A 15 -41.53 11.98 34.09
C PHE A 15 -40.52 12.86 33.37
N ALA A 16 -39.49 13.27 34.10
CA ALA A 16 -38.31 13.85 33.47
C ALA A 16 -37.63 12.75 32.66
N CYS A 17 -37.87 12.74 31.36
CA CYS A 17 -37.03 12.00 30.41
C CYS A 17 -35.64 12.58 30.46
N LEU A 18 -34.76 11.92 31.22
CA LEU A 18 -33.33 12.11 31.15
C LEU A 18 -32.88 11.53 29.78
N SER A 19 -32.90 12.39 28.79
CA SER A 19 -32.29 12.08 27.48
C SER A 19 -30.80 11.96 27.73
N VAL A 20 -30.33 10.75 27.97
CA VAL A 20 -28.91 10.42 27.84
C VAL A 20 -28.58 10.62 26.35
N LEU A 21 -27.99 11.74 26.03
CA LEU A 21 -27.27 11.95 24.81
C LEU A 21 -26.11 10.91 24.79
N LEU A 22 -26.39 9.74 24.24
CA LEU A 22 -25.36 8.90 23.68
C LEU A 22 -24.75 9.75 22.58
N THR A 23 -23.77 10.56 22.92
CA THR A 23 -22.77 10.98 21.95
C THR A 23 -22.18 9.69 21.43
N GLY A 24 -22.67 9.27 20.25
CA GLY A 24 -22.08 8.17 19.55
C GLY A 24 -20.59 8.42 19.53
N CYS A 25 -19.81 7.45 19.99
CA CYS A 25 -18.42 7.37 19.65
C CYS A 25 -18.38 7.52 18.14
N GLY A 26 -18.09 8.73 17.66
CA GLY A 26 -17.71 8.92 16.28
C GLY A 26 -16.70 7.83 16.01
N ASN A 27 -16.84 7.17 14.90
CA ASN A 27 -15.84 6.25 14.39
C ASN A 27 -14.50 6.91 14.67
N ALA A 28 -13.80 6.46 15.71
CA ALA A 28 -12.39 6.72 15.82
C ALA A 28 -11.83 6.10 14.54
N GLY A 29 -11.59 6.94 13.54
CA GLY A 29 -10.93 6.51 12.33
C GLY A 29 -9.80 5.64 12.78
N ASN A 30 -9.64 4.49 12.17
CA ASN A 30 -8.59 3.54 12.46
C ASN A 30 -7.42 4.32 13.05
N PRO A 31 -6.97 4.06 14.29
CA PRO A 31 -5.81 4.72 14.85
C PRO A 31 -4.60 4.23 14.08
N GLY A 32 -4.56 4.59 12.80
CA GLY A 32 -3.36 4.48 12.00
C GLY A 32 -2.29 5.07 12.86
N ASN A 33 -1.22 4.35 13.02
CA ASN A 33 -0.06 4.63 13.84
C ASN A 33 -0.01 6.12 14.21
N PRO A 34 -0.28 6.49 15.47
CA PRO A 34 -0.31 7.90 15.83
C PRO A 34 1.03 8.47 15.39
N ILE A 35 0.99 9.45 14.50
CA ILE A 35 2.16 10.27 14.26
C ILE A 35 2.45 10.87 15.63
N SER A 36 3.37 10.24 16.33
CA SER A 36 3.63 10.55 17.71
C SER A 36 4.14 11.98 17.77
N GLY A 37 3.43 12.81 18.45
CA GLY A 37 3.97 14.01 19.03
C GLY A 37 3.40 15.32 18.57
N ASP A 38 2.77 15.46 17.44
CA ASP A 38 2.58 16.80 16.87
C ASP A 38 1.15 17.32 16.88
N GLY A 39 0.21 16.54 17.44
CA GLY A 39 -1.19 16.94 17.44
C GLY A 39 -1.79 17.12 16.04
N LEU A 40 -1.08 16.68 15.00
CA LEU A 40 -1.58 16.73 13.64
C LEU A 40 -2.71 15.70 13.47
N PRO A 41 -3.86 16.11 12.96
CA PRO A 41 -4.94 15.18 12.69
C PRO A 41 -4.45 14.15 11.67
N ASN A 42 -4.65 12.86 11.96
CA ASN A 42 -4.46 11.83 10.97
C ASN A 42 -5.42 12.11 9.79
N PRO A 43 -4.94 12.48 8.61
CA PRO A 43 -5.82 12.69 7.49
C PRO A 43 -6.55 11.38 7.21
N ALA A 44 -7.88 11.40 7.17
CA ALA A 44 -8.65 10.26 6.73
C ALA A 44 -8.40 10.07 5.23
N PRO A 45 -7.54 9.12 4.80
CA PRO A 45 -7.23 8.98 3.39
C PRO A 45 -8.43 8.43 2.64
N ASN A 46 -8.68 8.95 1.45
CA ASN A 46 -9.58 8.30 0.50
C ASN A 46 -8.84 7.09 -0.08
N VAL A 47 -9.41 5.91 0.10
CA VAL A 47 -8.85 4.67 -0.45
C VAL A 47 -9.50 4.37 -1.80
N THR A 48 -8.70 4.32 -2.84
CA THR A 48 -9.12 3.82 -4.16
C THR A 48 -8.76 2.35 -4.25
N GLN A 49 -9.77 1.49 -4.38
CA GLN A 49 -9.56 0.06 -4.59
C GLN A 49 -9.21 -0.22 -6.05
N ASN A 50 -8.38 -1.25 -6.28
CA ASN A 50 -8.00 -1.73 -7.61
C ASN A 50 -7.38 -0.63 -8.50
N TRP A 51 -6.64 0.28 -7.90
CA TRP A 51 -5.89 1.28 -8.64
C TRP A 51 -4.60 0.63 -9.22
N GLY A 52 -4.24 1.00 -10.44
CA GLY A 52 -3.10 0.47 -11.17
C GLY A 52 -3.47 -0.74 -12.03
N ASP A 53 -3.59 -0.50 -13.34
CA ASP A 53 -4.00 -1.50 -14.32
C ASP A 53 -2.81 -2.34 -14.75
N LEU A 54 -2.64 -3.52 -14.15
CA LEU A 54 -1.60 -4.45 -14.59
C LEU A 54 -1.91 -5.02 -15.99
N PRO A 55 -0.90 -5.40 -16.78
CA PRO A 55 -1.09 -6.07 -18.05
C PRO A 55 -1.97 -7.32 -17.94
N ALA A 56 -2.67 -7.66 -19.01
CA ALA A 56 -3.61 -8.78 -19.05
C ALA A 56 -2.94 -10.10 -18.58
N GLY A 57 -3.64 -10.80 -17.70
CA GLY A 57 -3.14 -12.06 -17.12
C GLY A 57 -2.17 -11.89 -15.95
N ARG A 58 -1.83 -10.66 -15.55
CA ARG A 58 -1.02 -10.36 -14.37
C ARG A 58 -1.91 -10.14 -13.15
N ASN A 59 -1.42 -10.57 -12.01
CA ASN A 59 -2.00 -10.24 -10.72
C ASN A 59 -0.96 -9.52 -9.87
N TRP A 60 -1.43 -8.61 -9.01
CA TRP A 60 -0.57 -8.02 -8.02
C TRP A 60 0.02 -9.10 -7.11
N GLY A 61 1.34 -9.14 -7.03
CA GLY A 61 2.08 -9.79 -5.97
C GLY A 61 2.27 -8.86 -4.78
N SER A 62 3.08 -9.31 -3.82
CA SER A 62 3.46 -8.44 -2.70
C SER A 62 4.23 -7.22 -3.21
N THR A 63 3.80 -6.05 -2.76
CA THR A 63 4.45 -4.76 -3.02
C THR A 63 4.90 -4.17 -1.69
N ALA A 64 6.19 -3.93 -1.52
CA ALA A 64 6.76 -3.39 -0.29
C ALA A 64 7.35 -1.98 -0.48
N GLY A 65 7.39 -1.46 -1.70
CA GLY A 65 7.91 -0.14 -2.00
C GLY A 65 7.21 0.52 -3.17
N ILE A 66 7.00 1.81 -3.01
CA ILE A 66 6.54 2.74 -4.06
C ILE A 66 7.37 4.01 -3.94
N ASP A 67 7.53 4.74 -5.03
CA ASP A 67 8.13 6.07 -5.01
C ASP A 67 7.43 6.99 -6.04
N ILE A 68 7.57 8.29 -5.84
CA ILE A 68 7.04 9.29 -6.75
C ILE A 68 8.18 9.80 -7.60
N ASP A 69 8.05 9.70 -8.92
CA ASP A 69 9.04 10.25 -9.85
C ASP A 69 9.17 11.77 -9.64
N PRO A 70 10.34 12.27 -9.26
CA PRO A 70 10.53 13.70 -9.00
C PRO A 70 10.43 14.56 -10.26
N ASN A 71 10.49 13.97 -11.45
CA ASN A 71 10.51 14.70 -12.71
C ASN A 71 9.09 14.94 -13.25
N ASP A 72 8.16 14.00 -13.06
CA ASP A 72 6.81 14.09 -13.63
C ASP A 72 5.68 13.79 -12.62
N GLY A 73 6.04 13.35 -11.43
CA GLY A 73 5.10 13.03 -10.36
C GLY A 73 4.32 11.74 -10.58
N HIS A 74 4.66 10.92 -11.57
CA HIS A 74 4.10 9.59 -11.75
C HIS A 74 4.59 8.62 -10.68
N ILE A 75 3.99 7.45 -10.59
CA ILE A 75 4.24 6.52 -9.49
C ILE A 75 5.05 5.34 -9.98
N TRP A 76 6.22 5.15 -9.39
CA TRP A 76 7.00 3.93 -9.51
C TRP A 76 6.60 2.94 -8.44
N ALA A 77 6.39 1.71 -8.83
CA ALA A 77 6.13 0.58 -7.94
C ALA A 77 6.75 -0.69 -8.51
N TYR A 78 6.93 -1.67 -7.66
CA TYR A 78 7.22 -3.02 -8.13
C TYR A 78 6.21 -4.01 -7.52
N GLU A 79 6.06 -5.16 -8.13
CA GLU A 79 5.39 -6.32 -7.56
C GLU A 79 6.28 -7.56 -7.67
N ARG A 80 6.13 -8.52 -6.79
CA ARG A 80 7.00 -9.70 -6.70
C ARG A 80 6.58 -10.82 -7.64
N CYS A 81 6.37 -10.51 -8.92
CA CYS A 81 6.07 -11.46 -9.99
C CYS A 81 4.86 -12.37 -9.69
N GLY A 82 3.83 -11.80 -9.05
CA GLY A 82 2.63 -12.53 -8.64
C GLY A 82 2.81 -13.35 -7.36
N ALA A 83 3.94 -13.23 -6.67
CA ALA A 83 4.15 -13.91 -5.39
C ALA A 83 3.16 -13.40 -4.34
N GLY A 84 2.59 -14.34 -3.59
CA GLY A 84 1.73 -14.05 -2.45
C GLY A 84 2.49 -13.36 -1.31
N THR A 85 1.86 -13.25 -0.16
CA THR A 85 2.43 -12.62 1.04
C THR A 85 3.73 -13.30 1.46
N PHE A 86 4.63 -12.50 1.98
CA PHE A 86 5.89 -12.94 2.57
C PHE A 86 5.64 -14.08 3.58
N GLY A 87 6.26 -15.23 3.35
CA GLY A 87 6.07 -16.43 4.19
C GLY A 87 4.87 -17.32 3.84
N GLY A 88 4.06 -16.95 2.87
CA GLY A 88 2.83 -17.65 2.50
C GLY A 88 2.96 -18.74 1.46
N GLY A 89 3.96 -19.59 1.53
CA GLY A 89 3.94 -20.93 0.88
C GLY A 89 3.76 -21.03 -0.63
N THR A 90 3.72 -19.94 -1.39
CA THR A 90 3.72 -20.03 -2.84
C THR A 90 5.15 -20.05 -3.36
N PRO A 91 5.53 -21.03 -4.18
CA PRO A 91 6.86 -21.10 -4.76
C PRO A 91 7.10 -20.06 -5.86
N ILE A 92 6.12 -19.17 -6.12
CA ILE A 92 6.22 -18.14 -7.15
C ILE A 92 7.04 -16.98 -6.63
N ASN A 93 8.07 -16.62 -7.39
CA ASN A 93 8.92 -15.45 -7.20
C ASN A 93 9.45 -15.00 -8.58
N CYS A 94 10.24 -13.94 -8.63
CA CYS A 94 10.72 -13.42 -9.91
C CYS A 94 11.76 -14.30 -10.60
N ASP A 95 12.31 -15.32 -9.92
CA ASP A 95 13.17 -16.30 -10.54
C ASP A 95 12.37 -17.43 -11.23
N THR A 96 11.30 -17.92 -10.57
CA THR A 96 10.43 -18.96 -11.13
C THR A 96 9.36 -18.43 -12.09
N ASN A 97 9.04 -17.14 -12.00
CA ASN A 97 8.12 -16.43 -12.89
C ASN A 97 8.77 -15.11 -13.36
N PRO A 98 9.67 -15.13 -14.35
CA PRO A 98 10.51 -14.00 -14.72
C PRO A 98 9.78 -12.93 -15.55
N VAL A 99 8.65 -12.48 -15.06
CA VAL A 99 7.88 -11.37 -15.64
C VAL A 99 8.46 -10.03 -15.20
N ASP A 100 8.15 -8.95 -15.91
CA ASP A 100 8.63 -7.60 -15.59
C ASP A 100 8.01 -7.08 -14.28
N PRO A 101 8.77 -6.95 -13.19
CA PRO A 101 8.20 -6.61 -11.89
C PRO A 101 8.11 -5.11 -11.62
N ILE A 102 8.85 -4.28 -12.34
CA ILE A 102 8.91 -2.82 -12.13
C ILE A 102 7.90 -2.14 -13.02
N PHE A 103 7.15 -1.21 -12.46
CA PHE A 103 6.11 -0.46 -13.17
C PHE A 103 6.25 1.03 -12.91
N LYS A 104 5.98 1.83 -13.94
CA LYS A 104 5.61 3.24 -13.82
C LYS A 104 4.13 3.38 -14.13
N PHE A 105 3.38 4.02 -13.28
CA PHE A 105 1.95 4.26 -13.46
C PHE A 105 1.65 5.75 -13.61
N ASP A 106 0.76 6.07 -14.51
CA ASP A 106 0.14 7.39 -14.54
C ASP A 106 -0.61 7.63 -13.23
N ARG A 107 -0.25 8.67 -12.51
CA ARG A 107 -0.79 8.97 -11.17
C ARG A 107 -2.29 9.23 -11.14
N ASN A 108 -2.87 9.68 -12.25
CA ASN A 108 -4.27 10.07 -12.32
C ASN A 108 -5.17 8.92 -12.78
N THR A 109 -4.66 8.07 -13.67
CA THR A 109 -5.46 7.03 -14.33
C THR A 109 -5.10 5.62 -13.86
N GLY A 110 -3.90 5.39 -13.32
CA GLY A 110 -3.39 4.06 -13.00
C GLY A 110 -2.90 3.27 -14.23
N ALA A 111 -2.89 3.88 -15.40
CA ALA A 111 -2.37 3.24 -16.61
C ALA A 111 -0.86 3.00 -16.51
N VAL A 112 -0.39 1.85 -17.01
CA VAL A 112 1.04 1.53 -17.08
C VAL A 112 1.72 2.39 -18.14
N LEU A 113 2.74 3.14 -17.74
CA LEU A 113 3.59 3.96 -18.62
C LEU A 113 4.90 3.24 -18.97
N ALA A 114 5.44 2.44 -18.05
CA ALA A 114 6.61 1.59 -18.28
C ALA A 114 6.50 0.29 -17.47
N ASN A 115 7.09 -0.80 -18.00
CA ASN A 115 7.13 -2.09 -17.31
C ASN A 115 8.37 -2.86 -17.78
N PHE A 116 9.25 -3.25 -16.85
CA PHE A 116 10.52 -3.90 -17.16
C PHE A 116 11.13 -4.66 -15.97
N GLY A 117 12.33 -5.22 -16.17
CA GLY A 117 13.16 -5.84 -15.14
C GLY A 117 12.97 -7.34 -15.01
N GLY A 118 12.24 -7.98 -15.94
CA GLY A 118 12.03 -9.42 -15.94
C GLY A 118 13.34 -10.22 -16.03
N GLY A 119 13.44 -11.27 -15.22
CA GLY A 119 14.59 -12.16 -15.19
C GLY A 119 15.83 -11.63 -14.47
N VAL A 120 15.85 -10.37 -14.04
CA VAL A 120 17.01 -9.77 -13.35
C VAL A 120 17.01 -10.10 -11.87
N MET A 121 15.86 -10.01 -11.21
CA MET A 121 15.73 -10.06 -9.75
C MET A 121 15.14 -11.38 -9.26
N MET A 122 15.39 -11.67 -7.99
CA MET A 122 14.75 -12.75 -7.23
C MET A 122 13.55 -12.24 -6.44
N THR A 123 13.75 -11.22 -5.61
CA THR A 123 12.73 -10.65 -4.72
C THR A 123 12.93 -9.15 -4.56
N PRO A 124 12.36 -8.33 -5.44
CA PRO A 124 12.45 -6.88 -5.29
C PRO A 124 11.82 -6.43 -3.97
N HIS A 125 12.45 -5.45 -3.30
CA HIS A 125 12.05 -5.05 -1.95
C HIS A 125 11.92 -3.53 -1.75
N GLY A 126 12.86 -2.74 -2.25
CA GLY A 126 12.81 -1.28 -2.19
C GLY A 126 12.88 -0.68 -3.59
N ILE A 127 12.31 0.49 -3.79
CA ILE A 127 12.40 1.24 -5.05
C ILE A 127 12.64 2.70 -4.74
N HIS A 128 13.45 3.36 -5.57
CA HIS A 128 13.70 4.79 -5.52
C HIS A 128 13.85 5.37 -6.92
N ALA A 129 13.06 6.38 -7.22
CA ALA A 129 13.14 7.16 -8.45
C ALA A 129 14.08 8.35 -8.24
N ALA A 130 15.20 8.37 -8.92
CA ALA A 130 16.20 9.41 -8.80
C ALA A 130 15.90 10.61 -9.71
N ALA A 131 16.41 11.78 -9.33
CA ALA A 131 16.20 13.01 -10.10
C ALA A 131 16.88 13.01 -11.48
N ASP A 132 17.85 12.13 -11.71
CA ASP A 132 18.48 11.92 -13.01
C ASP A 132 17.65 11.04 -13.97
N GLY A 133 16.48 10.57 -13.51
CA GLY A 133 15.55 9.70 -14.24
C GLY A 133 15.84 8.22 -14.07
N SER A 134 16.90 7.84 -13.36
CA SER A 134 17.17 6.43 -13.07
C SER A 134 16.28 5.88 -11.95
N VAL A 135 16.11 4.56 -11.95
CA VAL A 135 15.31 3.84 -10.94
C VAL A 135 16.18 2.81 -10.24
N TRP A 136 16.24 2.91 -8.93
CA TRP A 136 17.00 2.00 -8.08
C TRP A 136 16.07 0.99 -7.41
N VAL A 137 16.40 -0.28 -7.49
CA VAL A 137 15.60 -1.35 -6.89
C VAL A 137 16.52 -2.28 -6.09
N THR A 138 16.14 -2.57 -4.85
CA THR A 138 16.86 -3.56 -4.02
C THR A 138 16.29 -4.94 -4.27
N ASP A 139 17.16 -5.95 -4.32
CA ASP A 139 16.81 -7.36 -4.43
C ASP A 139 17.40 -8.14 -3.27
N PHE A 140 16.54 -8.63 -2.35
CA PHE A 140 17.02 -9.06 -1.03
C PHE A 140 17.22 -10.56 -0.86
N ALA A 141 16.53 -11.40 -1.62
CA ALA A 141 16.61 -12.85 -1.48
C ALA A 141 17.65 -13.45 -2.45
N THR A 142 18.21 -14.58 -2.09
CA THR A 142 19.08 -15.37 -2.97
C THR A 142 18.27 -16.49 -3.63
N ASN A 143 18.42 -16.70 -4.94
CA ASN A 143 17.83 -17.84 -5.61
C ASN A 143 18.60 -19.14 -5.29
N SER A 144 18.05 -20.31 -5.68
CA SER A 144 18.57 -21.60 -5.27
C SER A 144 19.98 -21.92 -5.76
N ASP A 145 20.39 -21.33 -6.88
CA ASP A 145 21.70 -21.54 -7.49
C ASP A 145 22.72 -20.43 -7.19
N GLY A 146 22.33 -19.43 -6.40
CA GLY A 146 23.21 -18.34 -5.97
C GLY A 146 23.57 -17.34 -7.08
N THR A 147 22.78 -17.26 -8.13
CA THR A 147 23.08 -16.41 -9.30
C THR A 147 22.29 -15.10 -9.31
N LYS A 148 21.31 -14.93 -8.43
CA LYS A 148 20.46 -13.73 -8.29
C LYS A 148 20.24 -13.35 -6.85
N GLY A 149 19.86 -12.09 -6.66
CA GLY A 149 19.53 -11.53 -5.36
C GLY A 149 20.72 -10.94 -4.62
N GLN A 150 20.43 -10.35 -3.46
CA GLN A 150 21.40 -9.66 -2.59
C GLN A 150 22.10 -8.46 -3.27
N GLN A 151 21.42 -7.82 -4.22
CA GLN A 151 21.95 -6.72 -5.01
C GLN A 151 21.04 -5.48 -4.95
N VAL A 152 21.60 -4.36 -5.38
CA VAL A 152 20.85 -3.16 -5.74
C VAL A 152 21.07 -2.91 -7.22
N HIS A 153 19.98 -2.82 -7.96
CA HIS A 153 19.99 -2.59 -9.40
C HIS A 153 19.60 -1.16 -9.73
N ASN A 154 20.28 -0.57 -10.69
CA ASN A 154 19.94 0.73 -11.26
C ASN A 154 19.52 0.54 -12.71
N PHE A 155 18.35 1.07 -13.06
CA PHE A 155 17.77 1.02 -14.39
C PHE A 155 17.58 2.43 -14.95
N SER A 156 17.62 2.59 -16.26
CA SER A 156 17.06 3.76 -16.91
C SER A 156 15.53 3.80 -16.79
N ALA A 157 14.91 4.92 -17.10
CA ALA A 157 13.44 5.04 -17.11
C ALA A 157 12.79 4.13 -18.17
N GLU A 158 13.53 3.72 -19.19
CA GLU A 158 13.11 2.82 -20.27
C GLU A 158 13.39 1.34 -19.96
N GLY A 159 14.05 1.05 -18.82
CA GLY A 159 14.27 -0.31 -18.35
C GLY A 159 15.62 -0.93 -18.74
N GLU A 160 16.58 -0.14 -19.23
CA GLU A 160 17.95 -0.62 -19.42
C GLU A 160 18.63 -0.81 -18.06
N LEU A 161 19.20 -1.97 -17.80
CA LEU A 161 20.01 -2.22 -16.61
C LEU A 161 21.35 -1.51 -16.73
N LEU A 162 21.52 -0.40 -16.00
CA LEU A 162 22.71 0.43 -16.04
C LEU A 162 23.81 -0.10 -15.11
N MET A 163 23.43 -0.64 -13.94
CA MET A 163 24.36 -1.07 -12.91
C MET A 163 23.73 -2.07 -11.95
N SER A 164 24.57 -2.93 -11.39
CA SER A 164 24.23 -3.76 -10.23
C SER A 164 25.31 -3.61 -9.18
N LEU A 165 24.91 -3.28 -7.96
CA LEU A 165 25.80 -3.20 -6.79
C LEU A 165 25.64 -4.46 -5.95
N GLY A 166 26.73 -4.97 -5.40
CA GLY A 166 26.79 -6.21 -4.64
C GLY A 166 27.12 -7.42 -5.52
N THR A 167 27.34 -8.57 -4.87
CA THR A 167 27.59 -9.83 -5.56
C THR A 167 26.30 -10.64 -5.62
N ALA A 168 25.90 -11.05 -6.82
CA ALA A 168 24.69 -11.85 -7.01
C ALA A 168 24.68 -13.07 -6.09
N GLY A 169 23.55 -13.29 -5.41
CA GLY A 169 23.34 -14.41 -4.51
C GLY A 169 24.13 -14.39 -3.20
N SER A 170 24.94 -13.35 -2.95
CA SER A 170 25.80 -13.27 -1.76
C SER A 170 25.48 -12.02 -0.92
N ALA A 171 25.02 -12.22 0.29
CA ALA A 171 24.84 -11.11 1.23
C ALA A 171 26.21 -10.45 1.52
N GLY A 172 26.21 -9.12 1.64
CA GLY A 172 27.37 -8.38 2.11
C GLY A 172 27.72 -8.73 3.54
N SER A 173 29.00 -8.66 3.88
CA SER A 173 29.53 -8.85 5.25
C SER A 173 29.62 -7.52 5.99
#